data_789bb449cf7731fce3c3630b6d1c7b58
#
_entry.id   789bb449cf7731fce3c3630b6d1c7b58
#
_cell.length_a   1.000
_cell.length_b   1.000
_cell.length_c   1.000
_cell.angle_alpha   90.00
_cell.angle_beta   90.00
_cell.angle_gamma   90.00
#
_symmetry.space_group_name_H-M   'P 1'
#
loop_
_entity.id
_entity.type
_entity.pdbx_description
1 polymer ?
#
loop_
_entity_poly.entity_id
_entity_poly.type
_entity_poly.pdbx_seq_one_letter_code
_entity_poly.pdbx_strand_id
1 'polypeptide(L)' 'MLEYELLGIVDGVATYQYYPDGDRENPGMVRFDSNFKMIDYTPSKEDPGAYYASKLFHWFERKGGFKEAGFIAWG' A
#
# COMPACT_ATOMS: atom_id res chain seq x y z
N MET A 1 -11.71 -1.03 -5.10
CA MET A 1 -10.66 -0.16 -5.67
C MET A 1 -9.76 0.37 -4.58
N LEU A 2 -8.51 0.60 -4.89
CA LEU A 2 -7.51 1.08 -3.94
C LEU A 2 -6.61 2.09 -4.64
N GLU A 3 -6.46 3.28 -4.07
CA GLU A 3 -5.43 4.23 -4.49
C GLU A 3 -4.25 4.16 -3.54
N TYR A 4 -3.06 4.47 -4.04
CA TYR A 4 -1.86 4.47 -3.21
C TYR A 4 -0.87 5.51 -3.72
N GLU A 5 0.00 5.97 -2.80
CA GLU A 5 1.11 6.84 -3.15
C GLU A 5 2.32 6.53 -2.28
N LEU A 6 3.49 6.58 -2.89
CA LEU A 6 4.76 6.35 -2.21
C LEU A 6 5.16 7.64 -1.51
N LEU A 7 5.40 7.56 -0.20
CA LEU A 7 5.89 8.69 0.57
C LEU A 7 7.41 8.81 0.53
N GLY A 8 8.10 7.69 0.40
CA GLY A 8 9.55 7.68 0.28
C GLY A 8 10.13 6.28 0.47
N ILE A 9 11.39 6.13 0.07
CA ILE A 9 12.15 4.91 0.30
C ILE A 9 13.41 5.31 1.05
N VAL A 10 13.60 4.73 2.25
CA VAL A 10 14.75 5.00 3.10
C VAL A 10 15.33 3.67 3.54
N ASP A 11 16.63 3.48 3.28
CA ASP A 11 17.34 2.24 3.63
C ASP A 11 16.63 0.98 3.13
N GLY A 12 16.09 1.04 1.90
CA GLY A 12 15.40 -0.08 1.29
C GLY A 12 13.97 -0.29 1.77
N VAL A 13 13.47 0.56 2.67
CA VAL A 13 12.10 0.47 3.18
C VAL A 13 11.22 1.50 2.49
N ALA A 14 10.19 1.03 1.79
CA ALA A 14 9.23 1.88 1.10
C ALA A 14 8.03 2.12 1.99
N THR A 15 7.66 3.39 2.18
CA THR A 15 6.49 3.79 2.96
C THR A 15 5.41 4.29 2.00
N TYR A 16 4.23 3.67 2.11
CA TYR A 16 3.08 4.01 1.28
C TYR A 16 1.93 4.50 2.13
N GLN A 17 1.22 5.47 1.59
CA GLN A 17 -0.11 5.81 2.07
C GLN A 17 -1.12 5.22 1.09
N TYR A 18 -2.18 4.63 1.61
CA TYR A 18 -3.18 4.01 0.76
C TYR A 18 -4.59 4.46 1.16
N TYR A 19 -5.49 4.40 0.20
CA TYR A 19 -6.85 4.93 0.37
C TYR A 19 -7.84 3.88 -0.13
N PRO A 20 -8.44 3.10 0.78
CA PRO A 20 -9.48 2.14 0.38
C PRO A 20 -10.60 2.85 -0.35
N ASP A 21 -10.99 2.31 -1.52
CA ASP A 21 -12.00 2.87 -2.40
C ASP A 21 -11.75 4.34 -2.79
N GLY A 22 -10.50 4.79 -2.69
CA GLY A 22 -10.13 6.15 -3.03
C GLY A 22 -10.52 7.20 -1.99
N ASP A 23 -10.94 6.77 -0.81
CA ASP A 23 -11.38 7.68 0.25
C ASP A 23 -10.18 8.36 0.92
N ARG A 24 -9.95 9.61 0.55
CA ARG A 24 -8.84 10.40 1.06
C ARG A 24 -8.98 10.81 2.52
N GLU A 25 -10.17 10.68 3.09
CA GLU A 25 -10.41 11.03 4.49
C GLU A 25 -10.04 9.91 5.45
N ASN A 26 -9.83 8.70 4.94
CA ASN A 26 -9.51 7.55 5.75
C ASN A 26 -8.27 6.82 5.22
N PRO A 27 -7.10 7.51 5.24
CA PRO A 27 -5.88 6.88 4.75
C PRO A 27 -5.36 5.80 5.68
N GLY A 28 -4.66 4.83 5.12
CA GLY A 28 -3.84 3.91 5.88
C GLY A 28 -2.38 4.10 5.48
N MET A 29 -1.49 3.50 6.25
CA MET A 29 -0.06 3.55 5.97
C MET A 29 0.51 2.14 6.05
N VAL A 30 1.43 1.83 5.15
CA VAL A 30 2.09 0.53 5.14
C VAL A 30 3.54 0.69 4.69
N ARG A 31 4.42 -0.12 5.27
CA ARG A 31 5.83 -0.16 4.91
C ARG A 31 6.20 -1.54 4.40
N PHE A 32 7.00 -1.55 3.35
CA PHE A 32 7.51 -2.79 2.75
C PHE A 32 9.03 -2.77 2.73
N ASP A 33 9.64 -3.94 2.98
CA ASP A 33 11.08 -4.08 2.78
C ASP A 33 11.41 -4.30 1.30
N SER A 34 12.68 -4.47 0.98
CA SER A 34 13.13 -4.63 -0.41
C SER A 34 12.65 -5.94 -1.05
N ASN A 35 12.13 -6.86 -0.27
CA ASN A 35 11.53 -8.11 -0.77
C ASN A 35 10.00 -8.01 -0.84
N PHE A 36 9.45 -6.79 -0.75
CA PHE A 36 8.02 -6.50 -0.79
C PHE A 36 7.25 -7.06 0.40
N LYS A 37 7.96 -7.42 1.47
CA LYS A 37 7.31 -7.93 2.66
C LYS A 37 6.82 -6.76 3.50
N MET A 38 5.56 -6.85 3.95
CA MET A 38 4.97 -5.85 4.83
C MET A 38 5.61 -5.98 6.22
N ILE A 39 6.30 -4.93 6.66
CA ILE A 39 7.00 -4.93 7.94
C ILE A 39 6.31 -4.09 9.01
N ASP A 40 5.40 -3.21 8.60
CA ASP A 40 4.67 -2.35 9.52
C ASP A 40 3.46 -1.77 8.79
N TYR A 41 2.38 -1.51 9.53
CA TYR A 41 1.23 -0.83 8.94
C TYR A 41 0.37 -0.19 10.01
N THR A 42 -0.31 0.90 9.61
CA THR A 42 -1.36 1.54 10.39
C THR A 42 -2.60 1.47 9.50
N PRO A 43 -3.56 0.60 9.79
CA PRO A 43 -4.66 0.40 8.88
C PRO A 43 -5.59 1.61 8.80
N SER A 44 -6.15 1.83 7.60
CA SER A 44 -7.28 2.74 7.45
C SER A 44 -8.45 2.26 8.29
N LYS A 45 -9.31 3.18 8.71
CA LYS A 45 -10.56 2.83 9.39
C LYS A 45 -11.44 1.93 8.52
N GLU A 46 -11.31 2.02 7.22
CA GLU A 46 -12.06 1.22 6.26
C GLU A 46 -11.38 -0.11 5.92
N ASP A 47 -10.24 -0.39 6.54
CA ASP A 47 -9.46 -1.61 6.28
C ASP A 47 -8.90 -2.20 7.57
N PRO A 48 -9.74 -2.50 8.56
CA PRO A 48 -9.24 -2.96 9.88
C PRO A 48 -8.48 -4.29 9.80
N GLY A 49 -8.74 -5.11 8.79
CA GLY A 49 -8.06 -6.39 8.60
C GLY A 49 -6.89 -6.34 7.63
N ALA A 50 -6.47 -5.13 7.21
CA ALA A 50 -5.38 -4.95 6.26
C ALA A 50 -5.60 -5.66 4.91
N TYR A 51 -6.86 -5.84 4.53
CA TYR A 51 -7.19 -6.49 3.26
C TYR A 51 -6.68 -5.69 2.07
N TYR A 52 -6.94 -4.36 2.07
CA TYR A 52 -6.46 -3.48 1.02
C TYR A 52 -4.94 -3.37 1.03
N ALA A 53 -4.33 -3.33 2.22
CA ALA A 53 -2.87 -3.26 2.33
C ALA A 53 -2.22 -4.51 1.73
N SER A 54 -2.83 -5.69 1.90
CA SER A 54 -2.31 -6.92 1.32
C SER A 54 -2.42 -6.92 -0.21
N LYS A 55 -3.38 -6.19 -0.77
CA LYS A 55 -3.48 -6.02 -2.23
C LYS A 55 -2.28 -5.25 -2.79
N LEU A 56 -1.77 -4.27 -2.04
CA LEU A 56 -0.55 -3.56 -2.44
C LEU A 56 0.64 -4.50 -2.52
N PHE A 57 0.82 -5.35 -1.52
CA PHE A 57 1.89 -6.33 -1.51
C PHE A 57 1.85 -7.21 -2.76
N HIS A 58 0.70 -7.79 -3.07
CA HIS A 58 0.56 -8.64 -4.25
C HIS A 58 0.76 -7.88 -5.55
N TRP A 59 0.33 -6.63 -5.59
CA TRP A 59 0.50 -5.78 -6.77
C TRP A 59 1.97 -5.53 -7.08
N PHE A 60 2.75 -5.12 -6.06
CA PHE A 60 4.17 -4.85 -6.25
C PHE A 60 4.97 -6.10 -6.57
N GLU A 61 4.62 -7.21 -5.92
CA GLU A 61 5.26 -8.50 -6.19
C GLU A 61 5.04 -8.91 -7.65
N ARG A 62 3.81 -8.76 -8.14
CA ARG A 62 3.45 -9.11 -9.52
C ARG A 62 4.14 -8.19 -10.53
N LYS A 63 4.21 -6.89 -10.22
CA LYS A 63 4.80 -5.90 -11.13
C LYS A 63 6.33 -5.86 -11.06
N GLY A 64 6.93 -6.54 -10.10
CA GLY A 64 8.38 -6.61 -9.99
C GLY A 64 9.04 -5.35 -9.47
N GLY A 65 8.32 -4.51 -8.73
CA GLY A 65 8.90 -3.31 -8.16
C GLY A 65 7.87 -2.35 -7.59
N PHE A 66 8.37 -1.42 -6.79
CA PHE A 66 7.55 -0.37 -6.20
C PHE A 66 7.17 0.67 -7.26
N LYS A 67 5.94 1.17 -7.18
CA LYS A 67 5.44 2.25 -8.04
C LYS A 67 5.21 3.49 -7.19
N GLU A 68 5.35 4.67 -7.81
CA GLU A 68 5.22 5.94 -7.08
C GLU A 68 3.78 6.21 -6.65
N ALA A 69 2.83 5.96 -7.53
CA ALA A 69 1.43 6.19 -7.26
C ALA A 69 0.58 5.43 -8.27
N GLY A 70 -0.69 5.24 -7.93
CA GLY A 70 -1.61 4.60 -8.84
C GLY A 70 -2.86 4.12 -8.13
N PHE A 71 -3.61 3.30 -8.83
CA PHE A 71 -4.76 2.65 -8.23
C PHE A 71 -4.85 1.20 -8.72
N ILE A 72 -5.48 0.37 -7.91
CA ILE A 72 -5.71 -1.04 -8.21
C ILE A 72 -7.20 -1.26 -8.20
N ALA A 73 -7.72 -1.82 -9.27
CA ALA A 73 -9.13 -2.19 -9.37
C ALA A 73 -9.25 -3.71 -9.44
N TRP A 74 -10.25 -4.24 -8.77
CA TRP A 74 -10.57 -5.67 -8.87
C TRP A 74 -12.08 -5.84 -8.83
N GLY A 75 -12.53 -6.86 -9.47
CA GLY A 75 -13.97 -7.13 -9.60
C GLY A 75 -14.46 -8.23 -8.72
#